data_77c932d34e0f6de87b63fa722e48bc71
#
_entry.id   77c932d34e0f6de87b63fa722e48bc71
#
_cell.length_a   1.000
_cell.length_b   1.000
_cell.length_c   1.000
_cell.angle_alpha   90.00
_cell.angle_beta   90.00
_cell.angle_gamma   90.00
#
_symmetry.space_group_name_H-M   'P 1'
#
loop_
_entity.id
_entity.type
_entity.pdbx_description
1 polymer ?
#
loop_
_entity_poly.entity_id
_entity_poly.type
_entity_poly.pdbx_seq_one_letter_code
_entity_poly.pdbx_strand_id
1 'polypeptide(L)'
;MKKNKTLFLMGKNCDMYRTLKDTNIIFSKIYSDKLSKYLIRIFRNNMYSLPLTLAEWKKNIREYQTIILFDTESTPCLIKWLATHTTKEVRLIFYYRNSIESLKVNRQAIMPDKVKKYGFELWSYNVHDCNKYNMNYNSQVADSSVFQHNKVLDIKYDVFFAGLAKGRIQQLDLIQSIIVQKGLTPYFFIPDKSDSKQSQLLSYDNYLEKIMESRALLDIVTDKNYGLTMRPLEAMFSKRKLITNYDAIKEYEFYHPNNIYIFKNSDCLNKIEEFLESEYIDLDEEINKKYDIEKWVYRFFK
;
A
#
# COMPACT_ATOMS: atom_id res chain seq x y z
N MET A 1 29.26 17.83 -8.61
CA MET A 1 28.71 16.83 -7.64
C MET A 1 27.73 15.94 -8.40
N LYS A 2 27.94 14.61 -8.40
CA LYS A 2 26.92 13.68 -8.94
C LYS A 2 25.64 13.83 -8.08
N LYS A 3 24.52 14.19 -8.69
CA LYS A 3 23.23 14.23 -8.00
C LYS A 3 22.90 12.81 -7.52
N ASN A 4 22.60 12.65 -6.24
CA ASN A 4 22.26 11.36 -5.64
C ASN A 4 20.93 10.86 -6.18
N LYS A 5 20.94 10.11 -7.29
CA LYS A 5 19.73 9.54 -7.89
C LYS A 5 19.29 8.29 -7.13
N THR A 6 18.04 8.27 -6.75
CA THR A 6 17.38 7.13 -6.10
C THR A 6 16.31 6.54 -7.01
N LEU A 7 16.33 5.23 -7.16
CA LEU A 7 15.36 4.49 -7.94
C LEU A 7 14.46 3.65 -7.03
N PHE A 8 13.17 3.88 -7.11
CA PHE A 8 12.13 3.03 -6.51
C PHE A 8 11.60 2.06 -7.55
N LEU A 9 11.82 0.76 -7.33
CA LEU A 9 11.34 -0.31 -8.19
C LEU A 9 10.09 -0.96 -7.59
N MET A 10 8.99 -0.80 -8.28
CA MET A 10 7.67 -1.20 -7.83
C MET A 10 6.99 -2.10 -8.85
N GLY A 11 5.94 -2.80 -8.41
CA GLY A 11 5.00 -3.45 -9.31
C GLY A 11 4.20 -2.44 -10.14
N LYS A 12 3.07 -2.87 -10.68
CA LYS A 12 2.26 -2.07 -11.63
C LYS A 12 1.75 -0.72 -11.12
N ASN A 13 1.65 -0.55 -9.81
CA ASN A 13 1.03 0.63 -9.20
C ASN A 13 2.02 1.78 -8.94
N CYS A 14 3.10 1.89 -9.70
CA CYS A 14 4.04 3.02 -9.57
C CYS A 14 3.38 4.37 -9.90
N ASP A 15 2.30 4.34 -10.67
CA ASP A 15 1.53 5.54 -11.04
C ASP A 15 0.87 6.26 -9.87
N MET A 16 0.74 5.59 -8.71
CA MET A 16 0.22 6.17 -7.46
C MET A 16 1.18 7.19 -6.82
N TYR A 17 2.41 7.35 -7.32
CA TYR A 17 3.47 8.15 -6.71
C TYR A 17 4.10 9.13 -7.70
N ARG A 18 3.30 9.66 -8.63
CA ARG A 18 3.80 10.54 -9.72
C ARG A 18 4.08 11.98 -9.32
N THR A 19 3.64 12.39 -8.16
CA THR A 19 3.59 13.81 -7.79
C THR A 19 4.84 14.34 -7.12
N LEU A 20 5.82 13.48 -6.84
CA LEU A 20 7.06 13.92 -6.22
C LEU A 20 7.85 14.85 -7.16
N LYS A 21 8.11 16.08 -6.70
CA LYS A 21 8.80 17.12 -7.49
C LYS A 21 10.32 16.93 -7.56
N ASP A 22 10.90 16.08 -6.70
CA ASP A 22 12.35 15.85 -6.69
C ASP A 22 12.77 14.97 -7.87
N THR A 23 13.41 15.58 -8.84
CA THR A 23 13.90 14.92 -10.07
C THR A 23 15.00 13.86 -9.80
N ASN A 24 15.56 13.80 -8.60
CA ASN A 24 16.53 12.78 -8.22
C ASN A 24 15.86 11.50 -7.71
N ILE A 25 14.56 11.53 -7.45
CA ILE A 25 13.78 10.39 -7.01
C ILE A 25 12.94 9.89 -8.18
N ILE A 26 13.19 8.67 -8.59
CA ILE A 26 12.59 8.06 -9.78
C ILE A 26 11.79 6.84 -9.35
N PHE A 27 10.49 6.86 -9.63
CA PHE A 27 9.63 5.68 -9.51
C PHE A 27 9.52 4.97 -10.85
N SER A 28 9.74 3.67 -10.86
CA SER A 28 9.64 2.86 -12.06
C SER A 28 9.00 1.51 -11.80
N LYS A 29 8.26 1.03 -12.80
CA LYS A 29 7.85 -0.38 -12.85
C LYS A 29 9.08 -1.26 -12.97
N ILE A 30 9.06 -2.42 -12.31
CA ILE A 30 10.12 -3.43 -12.42
C ILE A 30 10.19 -3.92 -13.87
N TYR A 31 9.04 -4.30 -14.43
CA TYR A 31 8.96 -4.92 -15.75
C TYR A 31 8.41 -3.99 -16.82
N SER A 32 8.82 -4.24 -18.05
CA SER A 32 8.39 -3.49 -19.23
C SER A 32 6.92 -3.75 -19.58
N ASP A 33 6.18 -2.70 -19.89
CA ASP A 33 4.81 -2.79 -20.41
C ASP A 33 4.76 -3.30 -21.88
N LYS A 34 5.91 -3.33 -22.56
CA LYS A 34 6.02 -3.80 -23.97
C LYS A 34 5.85 -5.31 -24.09
N LEU A 35 5.99 -6.04 -22.98
CA LEU A 35 5.85 -7.51 -22.96
C LEU A 35 4.53 -7.93 -22.31
N SER A 36 3.95 -8.99 -22.84
CA SER A 36 2.78 -9.60 -22.23
C SER A 36 3.10 -10.13 -20.82
N LYS A 37 2.09 -10.14 -19.94
CA LYS A 37 2.21 -10.72 -18.59
C LYS A 37 2.69 -12.17 -18.63
N TYR A 38 2.32 -12.91 -19.66
CA TYR A 38 2.72 -14.30 -19.85
C TYR A 38 4.22 -14.44 -20.10
N LEU A 39 4.79 -13.65 -21.01
CA LEU A 39 6.24 -13.65 -21.29
C LEU A 39 7.05 -13.21 -20.08
N ILE A 40 6.60 -12.16 -19.37
CA ILE A 40 7.23 -11.73 -18.12
C ILE A 40 7.24 -12.89 -17.11
N ARG A 41 6.14 -13.61 -16.95
CA ARG A 41 6.04 -14.73 -16.00
C ARG A 41 7.01 -15.87 -16.30
N ILE A 42 7.23 -16.16 -17.58
CA ILE A 42 8.18 -17.20 -18.03
C ILE A 42 9.62 -16.75 -17.80
N PHE A 43 9.98 -15.53 -18.21
CA PHE A 43 11.36 -15.11 -18.28
C PHE A 43 11.91 -14.51 -16.97
N ARG A 44 11.08 -13.94 -16.11
CA ARG A 44 11.52 -13.23 -14.88
C ARG A 44 12.23 -14.11 -13.85
N ASN A 45 12.09 -15.42 -13.93
CA ASN A 45 12.69 -16.38 -12.99
C ASN A 45 13.98 -17.04 -13.54
N ASN A 46 14.48 -16.59 -14.68
CA ASN A 46 15.73 -17.07 -15.25
C ASN A 46 16.70 -15.90 -15.44
N MET A 47 17.92 -16.05 -14.93
CA MET A 47 18.95 -14.98 -14.93
C MET A 47 19.33 -14.49 -16.33
N TYR A 48 19.30 -15.36 -17.34
CA TYR A 48 19.67 -15.02 -18.72
C TYR A 48 18.57 -14.26 -19.46
N SER A 49 17.31 -14.62 -19.22
CA SER A 49 16.15 -14.00 -19.87
C SER A 49 15.50 -12.87 -19.07
N LEU A 50 15.79 -12.76 -17.76
CA LEU A 50 15.27 -11.68 -16.92
C LEU A 50 15.51 -10.28 -17.52
N PRO A 51 16.73 -9.93 -18.04
CA PRO A 51 16.97 -8.60 -18.58
C PRO A 51 16.03 -8.21 -19.73
N LEU A 52 15.48 -9.18 -20.47
CA LEU A 52 14.51 -8.92 -21.53
C LEU A 52 13.18 -8.40 -20.99
N THR A 53 12.85 -8.74 -19.73
CA THR A 53 11.59 -8.35 -19.09
C THR A 53 11.66 -7.01 -18.35
N LEU A 54 12.85 -6.53 -18.01
CA LEU A 54 13.04 -5.33 -17.21
C LEU A 54 12.70 -4.07 -18.00
N ALA A 55 12.13 -3.07 -17.29
CA ALA A 55 11.82 -1.78 -17.87
C ALA A 55 13.08 -0.96 -18.21
N GLU A 56 12.90 0.25 -18.74
CA GLU A 56 13.99 1.10 -19.26
C GLU A 56 15.03 1.51 -18.21
N TRP A 57 14.66 1.53 -16.92
CA TRP A 57 15.58 1.89 -15.83
C TRP A 57 16.88 1.09 -15.82
N LYS A 58 16.87 -0.15 -16.34
CA LYS A 58 18.06 -1.01 -16.40
C LYS A 58 19.20 -0.43 -17.23
N LYS A 59 18.90 0.42 -18.21
CA LYS A 59 19.91 1.05 -19.07
C LYS A 59 20.80 2.02 -18.29
N ASN A 60 20.22 2.65 -17.26
CA ASN A 60 20.88 3.66 -16.44
C ASN A 60 21.24 3.15 -15.03
N ILE A 61 21.32 1.82 -14.84
CA ILE A 61 21.51 1.21 -13.52
C ILE A 61 22.74 1.74 -12.77
N ARG A 62 23.77 2.15 -13.49
CA ARG A 62 25.02 2.70 -12.92
C ARG A 62 24.92 4.16 -12.47
N GLU A 63 23.82 4.84 -12.76
CA GLU A 63 23.60 6.23 -12.36
C GLU A 63 22.97 6.34 -10.96
N TYR A 64 22.36 5.27 -10.46
CA TYR A 64 21.69 5.27 -9.17
C TYR A 64 22.67 4.99 -8.03
N GLN A 65 22.56 5.76 -6.95
CA GLN A 65 23.29 5.56 -5.71
C GLN A 65 22.48 4.75 -4.71
N THR A 66 21.15 4.79 -4.82
CA THR A 66 20.24 3.99 -4.01
C THR A 66 19.18 3.35 -4.89
N ILE A 67 18.93 2.07 -4.68
CA ILE A 67 17.84 1.33 -5.33
C ILE A 67 16.97 0.72 -4.25
N ILE A 68 15.69 1.07 -4.23
CA ILE A 68 14.68 0.57 -3.30
C ILE A 68 13.75 -0.34 -4.06
N LEU A 69 13.82 -1.63 -3.78
CA LEU A 69 13.00 -2.66 -4.40
C LEU A 69 11.85 -3.04 -3.48
N PHE A 70 10.62 -2.97 -3.97
CA PHE A 70 9.45 -3.42 -3.24
C PHE A 70 9.25 -4.93 -3.38
N ASP A 71 8.65 -5.55 -2.35
CA ASP A 71 8.33 -6.98 -2.33
C ASP A 71 7.39 -7.42 -3.45
N THR A 72 6.48 -6.53 -3.86
CA THR A 72 5.47 -6.81 -4.87
C THR A 72 6.09 -7.03 -6.25
N GLU A 73 5.81 -8.18 -6.86
CA GLU A 73 6.34 -8.63 -8.16
C GLU A 73 7.86 -8.90 -8.19
N SER A 74 8.57 -8.75 -7.08
CA SER A 74 9.98 -9.12 -6.96
C SER A 74 10.18 -10.63 -7.09
N THR A 75 11.37 -11.02 -7.58
CA THR A 75 11.78 -12.41 -7.69
C THR A 75 13.19 -12.61 -7.14
N PRO A 76 13.54 -13.82 -6.70
CA PRO A 76 14.92 -14.12 -6.29
C PRO A 76 15.95 -13.84 -7.40
N CYS A 77 15.56 -14.04 -8.67
CA CYS A 77 16.41 -13.70 -9.82
C CYS A 77 16.66 -12.20 -9.93
N LEU A 78 15.64 -11.37 -9.74
CA LEU A 78 15.79 -9.92 -9.77
C LEU A 78 16.72 -9.41 -8.65
N ILE A 79 16.55 -9.93 -7.43
CA ILE A 79 17.42 -9.59 -6.29
C ILE A 79 18.87 -9.92 -6.60
N LYS A 80 19.15 -11.14 -7.09
CA LYS A 80 20.48 -11.57 -7.50
C LYS A 80 21.02 -10.69 -8.64
N TRP A 81 20.19 -10.40 -9.64
CA TRP A 81 20.57 -9.59 -10.79
C TRP A 81 20.96 -8.16 -10.36
N LEU A 82 20.17 -7.49 -9.53
CA LEU A 82 20.51 -6.17 -8.98
C LEU A 82 21.84 -6.20 -8.24
N ALA A 83 22.04 -7.16 -7.34
CA ALA A 83 23.28 -7.29 -6.56
C ALA A 83 24.53 -7.54 -7.44
N THR A 84 24.38 -8.17 -8.61
CA THR A 84 25.50 -8.48 -9.50
C THR A 84 25.75 -7.43 -10.59
N HIS A 85 24.77 -6.52 -10.85
CA HIS A 85 24.89 -5.49 -11.89
C HIS A 85 25.05 -4.08 -11.33
N THR A 86 25.01 -3.92 -10.00
CA THR A 86 25.36 -2.69 -9.30
C THR A 86 26.75 -2.80 -8.68
N THR A 87 27.37 -1.65 -8.40
CA THR A 87 28.65 -1.61 -7.67
C THR A 87 28.41 -1.68 -6.16
N LYS A 88 29.48 -1.93 -5.38
CA LYS A 88 29.37 -2.03 -3.91
C LYS A 88 28.97 -0.72 -3.23
N GLU A 89 29.16 0.41 -3.92
CA GLU A 89 28.79 1.74 -3.43
C GLU A 89 27.29 2.02 -3.56
N VAL A 90 26.56 1.20 -4.34
CA VAL A 90 25.12 1.37 -4.50
C VAL A 90 24.40 0.76 -3.29
N ARG A 91 23.65 1.59 -2.61
CA ARG A 91 22.83 1.15 -1.48
C ARG A 91 21.59 0.42 -2.00
N LEU A 92 21.47 -0.86 -1.69
CA LEU A 92 20.34 -1.70 -2.06
C LEU A 92 19.41 -1.87 -0.88
N ILE A 93 18.14 -1.48 -1.03
CA ILE A 93 17.09 -1.59 -0.01
C ILE A 93 15.98 -2.49 -0.54
N PHE A 94 15.50 -3.41 0.29
CA PHE A 94 14.32 -4.21 0.03
C PHE A 94 13.22 -3.82 1.01
N TYR A 95 12.12 -3.25 0.50
CA TYR A 95 11.01 -2.79 1.30
C TYR A 95 9.83 -3.75 1.23
N TYR A 96 9.51 -4.36 2.37
CA TYR A 96 8.33 -5.20 2.54
C TYR A 96 7.09 -4.32 2.75
N ARG A 97 6.28 -4.22 1.73
CA ARG A 97 4.99 -3.50 1.75
C ARG A 97 3.84 -4.37 2.25
N ASN A 98 4.06 -5.67 2.33
CA ASN A 98 3.15 -6.65 2.89
C ASN A 98 3.82 -7.35 4.05
N SER A 99 3.04 -7.79 5.06
CA SER A 99 3.61 -8.61 6.13
C SER A 99 4.16 -9.92 5.57
N ILE A 100 5.27 -10.39 6.11
CA ILE A 100 5.89 -11.64 5.68
C ILE A 100 4.93 -12.81 5.83
N GLU A 101 4.13 -12.81 6.88
CA GLU A 101 3.12 -13.84 7.10
C GLU A 101 2.05 -13.85 5.98
N SER A 102 1.56 -12.67 5.59
CA SER A 102 0.64 -12.54 4.46
C SER A 102 1.26 -13.02 3.14
N LEU A 103 2.53 -12.71 2.91
CA LEU A 103 3.25 -13.16 1.73
C LEU A 103 3.45 -14.69 1.71
N LYS A 104 3.71 -15.33 2.87
CA LYS A 104 3.83 -16.79 2.99
C LYS A 104 2.53 -17.49 2.64
N VAL A 105 1.41 -17.02 3.18
CA VAL A 105 0.09 -17.58 2.89
C VAL A 105 -0.19 -17.55 1.38
N ASN A 106 0.22 -16.49 0.69
CA ASN A 106 0.04 -16.33 -0.75
C ASN A 106 1.17 -16.98 -1.58
N ARG A 107 2.11 -17.68 -0.96
CA ARG A 107 3.30 -18.28 -1.60
C ARG A 107 4.15 -17.28 -2.39
N GLN A 108 4.17 -16.04 -1.94
CA GLN A 108 4.91 -14.92 -2.57
C GLN A 108 6.09 -14.44 -1.74
N ALA A 109 6.31 -15.03 -0.55
CA ALA A 109 7.35 -14.59 0.35
C ALA A 109 8.75 -14.84 -0.20
N ILE A 110 9.52 -13.77 -0.35
CA ILE A 110 10.97 -13.86 -0.43
C ILE A 110 11.50 -13.63 0.98
N MET A 111 12.03 -14.70 1.58
CA MET A 111 12.45 -14.66 2.98
C MET A 111 13.60 -13.68 3.21
N PRO A 112 13.60 -12.94 4.34
CA PRO A 112 14.61 -11.94 4.68
C PRO A 112 16.04 -12.40 4.54
N ASP A 113 16.37 -13.60 5.01
CA ASP A 113 17.73 -14.14 4.92
C ASP A 113 18.19 -14.35 3.49
N LYS A 114 17.26 -14.70 2.58
CA LYS A 114 17.56 -14.81 1.15
C LYS A 114 17.86 -13.48 0.49
N VAL A 115 17.33 -12.39 1.04
CA VAL A 115 17.56 -11.03 0.55
C VAL A 115 18.85 -10.46 1.13
N LYS A 116 19.03 -10.59 2.45
CA LYS A 116 20.24 -10.13 3.18
C LYS A 116 21.55 -10.66 2.58
N LYS A 117 21.60 -11.93 2.17
CA LYS A 117 22.79 -12.54 1.57
C LYS A 117 23.30 -11.85 0.30
N TYR A 118 22.46 -11.05 -0.35
CA TYR A 118 22.80 -10.23 -1.51
C TYR A 118 23.14 -8.79 -1.18
N GLY A 119 23.33 -8.45 0.10
CA GLY A 119 23.74 -7.12 0.55
C GLY A 119 22.61 -6.08 0.63
N PHE A 120 21.36 -6.51 0.57
CA PHE A 120 20.25 -5.59 0.75
C PHE A 120 20.00 -5.24 2.22
N GLU A 121 19.76 -3.97 2.49
CA GLU A 121 19.13 -3.52 3.73
C GLU A 121 17.64 -3.88 3.69
N LEU A 122 17.11 -4.37 4.80
CA LEU A 122 15.70 -4.74 4.89
C LEU A 122 14.90 -3.66 5.62
N TRP A 123 13.77 -3.34 5.06
CA TRP A 123 12.81 -2.38 5.59
C TRP A 123 11.39 -2.94 5.53
N SER A 124 10.55 -2.59 6.50
CA SER A 124 9.14 -2.99 6.52
C SER A 124 8.27 -1.92 7.18
N TYR A 125 7.00 -1.89 6.79
CA TYR A 125 5.98 -1.12 7.50
C TYR A 125 5.44 -1.86 8.75
N ASN A 126 5.72 -3.14 8.85
CA ASN A 126 5.19 -4.00 9.88
C ASN A 126 6.19 -4.10 11.04
N VAL A 127 5.83 -3.52 12.18
CA VAL A 127 6.69 -3.46 13.37
C VAL A 127 7.06 -4.85 13.89
N HIS A 128 6.12 -5.83 13.81
CA HIS A 128 6.40 -7.21 14.21
C HIS A 128 7.48 -7.84 13.33
N ASP A 129 7.38 -7.66 12.00
CA ASP A 129 8.40 -8.14 11.07
C ASP A 129 9.75 -7.44 11.28
N CYS A 130 9.74 -6.13 11.56
CA CYS A 130 10.95 -5.38 11.89
C CYS A 130 11.67 -5.99 13.10
N ASN A 131 10.96 -6.25 14.17
CA ASN A 131 11.52 -6.84 15.39
C ASN A 131 12.00 -8.28 15.14
N LYS A 132 11.17 -9.10 14.48
CA LYS A 132 11.46 -10.52 14.26
C LYS A 132 12.65 -10.78 13.34
N TYR A 133 12.83 -9.95 12.30
CA TYR A 133 13.83 -10.16 11.26
C TYR A 133 14.95 -9.12 11.27
N ASN A 134 14.99 -8.25 12.29
CA ASN A 134 15.93 -7.13 12.41
C ASN A 134 15.95 -6.28 11.13
N MET A 135 14.82 -5.60 10.88
CA MET A 135 14.62 -4.70 9.74
C MET A 135 14.43 -3.27 10.23
N ASN A 136 14.75 -2.33 9.36
CA ASN A 136 14.40 -0.93 9.58
C ASN A 136 12.90 -0.73 9.36
N TYR A 137 12.33 0.22 10.09
CA TYR A 137 10.92 0.59 9.98
C TYR A 137 10.72 1.79 9.07
N ASN A 138 9.77 1.71 8.16
CA ASN A 138 9.14 2.86 7.53
C ASN A 138 7.63 2.58 7.41
N SER A 139 6.77 3.58 7.66
CA SER A 139 5.31 3.41 7.64
C SER A 139 4.80 3.02 6.26
N GLN A 140 3.53 2.64 6.16
CA GLN A 140 2.81 2.69 4.88
C GLN A 140 2.83 4.11 4.33
N VAL A 141 2.58 4.23 3.05
CA VAL A 141 2.62 5.49 2.31
C VAL A 141 1.38 5.66 1.46
N ALA A 142 0.87 6.88 1.40
CA ALA A 142 -0.08 7.32 0.41
C ALA A 142 0.37 8.70 -0.12
N ASP A 143 -0.14 9.07 -1.29
CA ASP A 143 0.12 10.36 -1.93
C ASP A 143 -1.10 11.25 -1.71
N SER A 144 -0.95 12.29 -0.92
CA SER A 144 -2.06 13.20 -0.59
C SER A 144 -2.58 13.96 -1.81
N SER A 145 -1.72 14.20 -2.80
CA SER A 145 -2.06 14.98 -3.98
C SER A 145 -3.15 14.36 -4.83
N VAL A 146 -3.30 13.02 -4.78
CA VAL A 146 -4.38 12.34 -5.53
C VAL A 146 -5.77 12.71 -5.00
N PHE A 147 -5.87 13.21 -3.76
CA PHE A 147 -7.12 13.68 -3.17
C PHE A 147 -7.34 15.19 -3.35
N GLN A 148 -6.27 15.98 -3.53
CA GLN A 148 -6.36 17.44 -3.67
C GLN A 148 -6.99 17.89 -4.98
N HIS A 149 -6.87 17.09 -6.04
CA HIS A 149 -7.38 17.41 -7.37
C HIS A 149 -8.79 16.88 -7.63
N ASN A 150 -9.35 16.12 -6.69
CA ASN A 150 -10.70 15.61 -6.82
C ASN A 150 -11.72 16.70 -6.47
N LYS A 151 -12.70 16.91 -7.37
CA LYS A 151 -13.85 17.77 -7.11
C LYS A 151 -14.56 17.29 -5.83
N VAL A 152 -15.12 18.22 -5.08
CA VAL A 152 -16.07 17.88 -4.03
C VAL A 152 -17.22 17.14 -4.72
N LEU A 153 -17.33 15.86 -4.45
CA LEU A 153 -18.40 15.01 -4.99
C LEU A 153 -19.52 14.91 -3.96
N ASP A 154 -20.74 14.81 -4.46
CA ASP A 154 -21.89 14.52 -3.60
C ASP A 154 -21.72 13.16 -2.93
N ILE A 155 -22.01 13.10 -1.64
CA ILE A 155 -21.97 11.86 -0.87
C ILE A 155 -23.12 10.95 -1.34
N LYS A 156 -22.78 9.75 -1.77
CA LYS A 156 -23.71 8.72 -2.23
C LYS A 156 -23.78 7.52 -1.29
N TYR A 157 -22.70 7.28 -0.54
CA TYR A 157 -22.54 6.11 0.30
C TYR A 157 -22.14 6.51 1.72
N ASP A 158 -22.68 5.82 2.71
CA ASP A 158 -22.28 6.01 4.10
C ASP A 158 -20.98 5.28 4.41
N VAL A 159 -20.83 4.06 3.88
CA VAL A 159 -19.63 3.23 4.14
C VAL A 159 -19.12 2.57 2.86
N PHE A 160 -17.85 2.78 2.58
CA PHE A 160 -17.17 2.22 1.42
C PHE A 160 -16.13 1.15 1.84
N PHE A 161 -16.17 0.03 1.13
CA PHE A 161 -15.14 -1.00 1.16
C PHE A 161 -14.81 -1.47 -0.24
N ALA A 162 -13.53 -1.52 -0.60
CA ALA A 162 -13.07 -2.21 -1.79
C ALA A 162 -11.82 -3.04 -1.52
N GLY A 163 -11.83 -4.29 -1.92
CA GLY A 163 -10.67 -5.17 -1.77
C GLY A 163 -11.00 -6.65 -1.80
N LEU A 164 -9.97 -7.46 -1.90
CA LEU A 164 -10.10 -8.92 -1.87
C LEU A 164 -10.63 -9.40 -0.53
N ALA A 165 -11.47 -10.44 -0.54
CA ALA A 165 -12.03 -11.03 0.68
C ALA A 165 -10.96 -11.50 1.68
N LYS A 166 -9.88 -12.12 1.23
CA LYS A 166 -8.75 -12.59 2.06
C LYS A 166 -9.20 -13.39 3.31
N GLY A 167 -10.23 -14.22 3.18
CA GLY A 167 -10.79 -15.03 4.27
C GLY A 167 -11.73 -14.30 5.25
N ARG A 168 -12.14 -13.07 4.96
CA ARG A 168 -13.04 -12.25 5.80
C ARG A 168 -14.41 -11.98 5.17
N ILE A 169 -14.82 -12.80 4.18
CA ILE A 169 -16.09 -12.59 3.47
C ILE A 169 -17.28 -12.58 4.41
N GLN A 170 -17.37 -13.55 5.32
CA GLN A 170 -18.46 -13.64 6.29
C GLN A 170 -18.55 -12.40 7.21
N GLN A 171 -17.40 -11.86 7.61
CA GLN A 171 -17.36 -10.63 8.41
C GLN A 171 -17.82 -9.43 7.61
N LEU A 172 -17.40 -9.33 6.34
CA LEU A 172 -17.83 -8.26 5.44
C LEU A 172 -19.32 -8.30 5.18
N ASP A 173 -19.89 -9.47 4.91
CA ASP A 173 -21.33 -9.69 4.68
C ASP A 173 -22.14 -9.31 5.92
N LEU A 174 -21.68 -9.71 7.11
CA LEU A 174 -22.33 -9.37 8.37
C LEU A 174 -22.31 -7.84 8.61
N ILE A 175 -21.16 -7.19 8.44
CA ILE A 175 -21.04 -5.73 8.60
C ILE A 175 -21.94 -5.01 7.59
N GLN A 176 -21.94 -5.44 6.33
CA GLN A 176 -22.81 -4.88 5.30
C GLN A 176 -24.29 -5.01 5.70
N SER A 177 -24.72 -6.16 6.19
CA SER A 177 -26.09 -6.40 6.64
C SER A 177 -26.49 -5.49 7.79
N ILE A 178 -25.60 -5.29 8.77
CA ILE A 178 -25.84 -4.38 9.91
C ILE A 178 -25.99 -2.94 9.43
N ILE A 179 -25.12 -2.49 8.51
CA ILE A 179 -25.18 -1.14 7.94
C ILE A 179 -26.53 -0.91 7.24
N VAL A 180 -26.97 -1.87 6.40
CA VAL A 180 -28.26 -1.81 5.72
C VAL A 180 -29.44 -1.81 6.70
N GLN A 181 -29.41 -2.65 7.74
CA GLN A 181 -30.46 -2.70 8.78
C GLN A 181 -30.63 -1.37 9.53
N LYS A 182 -29.55 -0.59 9.62
CA LYS A 182 -29.56 0.76 10.20
C LYS A 182 -30.02 1.86 9.24
N GLY A 183 -30.44 1.50 8.02
CA GLY A 183 -30.88 2.46 6.99
C GLY A 183 -29.73 3.21 6.30
N LEU A 184 -28.50 2.76 6.52
CA LEU A 184 -27.30 3.33 5.90
C LEU A 184 -27.00 2.67 4.53
N THR A 185 -26.33 3.37 3.65
CA THR A 185 -26.02 2.95 2.28
C THR A 185 -24.57 2.48 2.15
N PRO A 186 -24.28 1.16 2.16
CA PRO A 186 -22.93 0.65 1.93
C PRO A 186 -22.63 0.53 0.43
N TYR A 187 -21.34 0.71 0.05
CA TYR A 187 -20.80 0.28 -1.23
C TYR A 187 -19.62 -0.64 -0.98
N PHE A 188 -19.85 -1.95 -1.09
CA PHE A 188 -18.81 -2.97 -0.89
C PHE A 188 -18.46 -3.61 -2.23
N PHE A 189 -17.22 -3.41 -2.67
CA PHE A 189 -16.67 -4.01 -3.87
C PHE A 189 -15.67 -5.11 -3.49
N ILE A 190 -16.11 -6.36 -3.61
CA ILE A 190 -15.32 -7.55 -3.27
C ILE A 190 -15.18 -8.39 -4.54
N PRO A 191 -14.05 -8.28 -5.27
CA PRO A 191 -13.86 -9.04 -6.51
C PRO A 191 -13.86 -10.54 -6.23
N ASP A 192 -14.69 -11.27 -6.95
CA ASP A 192 -14.65 -12.74 -6.96
C ASP A 192 -13.69 -13.21 -8.05
N LYS A 193 -12.64 -13.94 -7.64
CA LYS A 193 -11.67 -14.52 -8.57
C LYS A 193 -12.21 -15.69 -9.37
N SER A 194 -13.31 -16.29 -8.95
CA SER A 194 -13.95 -17.41 -9.66
C SER A 194 -14.84 -16.94 -10.81
N ASP A 195 -15.33 -15.70 -10.77
CA ASP A 195 -16.13 -15.11 -11.84
C ASP A 195 -15.26 -14.22 -12.74
N SER A 196 -15.14 -14.62 -14.00
CA SER A 196 -14.37 -13.86 -15.00
C SER A 196 -14.89 -12.44 -15.27
N LYS A 197 -16.17 -12.16 -14.99
CA LYS A 197 -16.78 -10.83 -15.11
C LYS A 197 -16.54 -9.96 -13.87
N GLN A 198 -16.47 -10.55 -12.66
CA GLN A 198 -16.20 -9.88 -11.41
C GLN A 198 -14.70 -9.91 -11.00
N SER A 199 -13.85 -10.53 -11.78
CA SER A 199 -12.40 -10.61 -11.50
C SER A 199 -11.66 -9.29 -11.73
N GLN A 200 -12.29 -8.28 -12.33
CA GLN A 200 -11.67 -6.98 -12.56
C GLN A 200 -11.68 -6.16 -11.26
N LEU A 201 -10.48 -5.81 -10.80
CA LEU A 201 -10.33 -4.81 -9.76
C LEU A 201 -10.86 -3.46 -10.26
N LEU A 202 -11.40 -2.64 -9.35
CA LEU A 202 -11.65 -1.23 -9.66
C LEU A 202 -10.37 -0.59 -10.21
N SER A 203 -10.50 0.24 -11.24
CA SER A 203 -9.39 1.13 -11.61
C SER A 203 -9.05 2.02 -10.43
N TYR A 204 -7.82 2.51 -10.36
CA TYR A 204 -7.42 3.37 -9.25
C TYR A 204 -8.27 4.67 -9.22
N ASP A 205 -8.55 5.24 -10.38
CA ASP A 205 -9.39 6.44 -10.49
C ASP A 205 -10.81 6.20 -9.97
N ASN A 206 -11.44 5.08 -10.36
CA ASN A 206 -12.77 4.71 -9.84
C ASN A 206 -12.74 4.43 -8.32
N TYR A 207 -11.64 3.85 -7.83
CA TYR A 207 -11.46 3.64 -6.39
C TYR A 207 -11.42 4.97 -5.63
N LEU A 208 -10.64 5.94 -6.12
CA LEU A 208 -10.57 7.29 -5.54
C LEU A 208 -11.92 8.01 -5.61
N GLU A 209 -12.63 7.89 -6.74
CA GLU A 209 -13.99 8.45 -6.88
C GLU A 209 -14.93 7.91 -5.80
N LYS A 210 -14.92 6.58 -5.57
CA LYS A 210 -15.76 5.96 -4.54
C LYS A 210 -15.37 6.38 -3.12
N ILE A 211 -14.10 6.61 -2.85
CA ILE A 211 -13.67 7.24 -1.59
C ILE A 211 -14.32 8.62 -1.44
N MET A 212 -14.24 9.46 -2.47
CA MET A 212 -14.76 10.83 -2.41
C MET A 212 -16.27 10.90 -2.35
N GLU A 213 -17.00 9.91 -2.86
CA GLU A 213 -18.45 9.75 -2.78
C GLU A 213 -18.94 9.14 -1.46
N SER A 214 -18.05 8.83 -0.51
CA SER A 214 -18.40 8.10 0.73
C SER A 214 -18.16 8.95 1.98
N ARG A 215 -18.96 8.73 3.04
CA ARG A 215 -18.76 9.36 4.35
C ARG A 215 -17.61 8.71 5.11
N ALA A 216 -17.50 7.38 5.04
CA ALA A 216 -16.48 6.61 5.75
C ALA A 216 -15.92 5.47 4.92
N LEU A 217 -14.65 5.12 5.19
CA LEU A 217 -13.97 3.94 4.67
C LEU A 217 -14.00 2.82 5.72
N LEU A 218 -14.25 1.58 5.28
CA LEU A 218 -14.13 0.40 6.13
C LEU A 218 -12.78 -0.25 5.93
N ASP A 219 -12.01 -0.40 7.00
CA ASP A 219 -10.76 -1.16 7.04
C ASP A 219 -10.87 -2.33 8.01
N ILE A 220 -10.76 -3.54 7.49
CA ILE A 220 -10.74 -4.76 8.30
C ILE A 220 -9.34 -5.37 8.17
N VAL A 221 -8.60 -5.35 9.26
CA VAL A 221 -7.32 -6.04 9.36
C VAL A 221 -7.51 -7.46 9.84
N THR A 222 -6.70 -8.36 9.33
CA THR A 222 -6.65 -9.75 9.82
C THR A 222 -5.68 -9.82 11.00
N ASP A 223 -5.85 -10.81 11.87
CA ASP A 223 -5.01 -11.02 13.07
C ASP A 223 -3.50 -11.12 12.76
N LYS A 224 -3.15 -11.37 11.51
CA LYS A 224 -1.77 -11.47 11.04
C LYS A 224 -1.18 -10.15 10.52
N ASN A 225 -1.95 -9.07 10.55
CA ASN A 225 -1.50 -7.75 10.10
C ASN A 225 -1.21 -6.85 11.30
N TYR A 226 0.05 -6.74 11.67
CA TYR A 226 0.55 -5.95 12.79
C TYR A 226 0.98 -4.54 12.38
N GLY A 227 0.36 -3.96 11.38
CA GLY A 227 0.76 -2.64 10.89
C GLY A 227 -0.39 -1.90 10.22
N LEU A 228 -0.15 -0.61 10.03
CA LEU A 228 -1.09 0.28 9.36
C LEU A 228 -1.30 -0.16 7.91
N THR A 229 -2.57 -0.32 7.50
CA THR A 229 -2.90 -0.49 6.08
C THR A 229 -2.85 0.86 5.35
N MET A 230 -3.15 0.89 4.05
CA MET A 230 -3.23 2.18 3.33
C MET A 230 -4.52 2.95 3.64
N ARG A 231 -5.62 2.26 3.94
CA ARG A 231 -6.94 2.90 4.14
C ARG A 231 -6.99 3.99 5.20
N PRO A 232 -6.35 3.85 6.37
CA PRO A 232 -6.28 4.94 7.33
C PRO A 232 -5.66 6.22 6.75
N LEU A 233 -4.61 6.08 5.93
CA LEU A 233 -3.98 7.22 5.28
C LEU A 233 -4.86 7.82 4.17
N GLU A 234 -5.52 6.96 3.40
CA GLU A 234 -6.48 7.38 2.38
C GLU A 234 -7.67 8.12 3.01
N ALA A 235 -8.20 7.61 4.13
CA ALA A 235 -9.26 8.27 4.90
C ALA A 235 -8.82 9.64 5.42
N MET A 236 -7.61 9.72 6.01
CA MET A 236 -7.02 10.95 6.51
C MET A 236 -6.87 12.00 5.40
N PHE A 237 -6.25 11.64 4.26
CA PHE A 237 -5.98 12.57 3.17
C PHE A 237 -7.24 13.01 2.41
N SER A 238 -8.25 12.14 2.34
CA SER A 238 -9.55 12.47 1.73
C SER A 238 -10.50 13.19 2.69
N LYS A 239 -10.12 13.39 3.95
CA LYS A 239 -10.99 13.88 5.02
C LYS A 239 -12.29 13.06 5.14
N ARG A 240 -12.16 11.73 4.99
CA ARG A 240 -13.26 10.79 5.21
C ARG A 240 -13.04 10.09 6.54
N LYS A 241 -14.14 9.67 7.16
CA LYS A 241 -14.07 8.90 8.40
C LYS A 241 -13.54 7.50 8.13
N LEU A 242 -13.02 6.86 9.16
CA LEU A 242 -12.53 5.49 9.11
C LEU A 242 -13.29 4.62 10.11
N ILE A 243 -13.71 3.45 9.68
CA ILE A 243 -14.27 2.40 10.53
C ILE A 243 -13.31 1.23 10.46
N THR A 244 -12.72 0.82 11.59
CA THR A 244 -11.68 -0.22 11.59
C THR A 244 -11.77 -1.14 12.80
N ASN A 245 -11.27 -2.37 12.66
CA ASN A 245 -11.05 -3.30 13.78
C ASN A 245 -9.60 -3.27 14.31
N TYR A 246 -8.78 -2.33 13.86
CA TYR A 246 -7.39 -2.19 14.27
C TYR A 246 -7.26 -1.28 15.50
N ASP A 247 -7.24 -1.88 16.70
CA ASP A 247 -7.23 -1.11 17.97
C ASP A 247 -5.94 -0.30 18.18
N ALA A 248 -4.79 -0.81 17.73
CA ALA A 248 -3.52 -0.10 17.85
C ALA A 248 -3.43 1.20 17.01
N ILE A 249 -4.46 1.50 16.20
CA ILE A 249 -4.54 2.79 15.49
C ILE A 249 -4.59 3.98 16.46
N LYS A 250 -5.01 3.76 17.70
CA LYS A 250 -5.02 4.78 18.76
C LYS A 250 -3.62 5.31 19.11
N GLU A 251 -2.58 4.56 18.81
CA GLU A 251 -1.19 4.94 19.06
C GLU A 251 -0.63 5.90 18.01
N TYR A 252 -1.38 6.12 16.93
CA TYR A 252 -0.97 7.02 15.85
C TYR A 252 -1.43 8.45 16.11
N GLU A 253 -0.60 9.42 15.77
CA GLU A 253 -0.83 10.86 16.01
C GLU A 253 -2.06 11.40 15.26
N PHE A 254 -2.49 10.75 14.20
CA PHE A 254 -3.67 11.12 13.45
C PHE A 254 -4.98 10.53 14.02
N TYR A 255 -4.90 9.78 15.12
CA TYR A 255 -6.11 9.24 15.73
C TYR A 255 -6.94 10.34 16.37
N HIS A 256 -8.22 10.40 16.00
CA HIS A 256 -9.25 11.17 16.68
C HIS A 256 -10.56 10.38 16.71
N PRO A 257 -11.29 10.30 17.84
CA PRO A 257 -12.49 9.46 17.94
C PRO A 257 -13.62 9.90 17.01
N ASN A 258 -13.70 11.18 16.61
CA ASN A 258 -14.66 11.66 15.62
C ASN A 258 -14.30 11.25 14.19
N ASN A 259 -13.03 10.96 13.92
CA ASN A 259 -12.54 10.59 12.59
C ASN A 259 -12.41 9.08 12.42
N ILE A 260 -12.17 8.34 13.52
CA ILE A 260 -11.87 6.91 13.49
C ILE A 260 -12.71 6.17 14.51
N TYR A 261 -13.60 5.31 14.00
CA TYR A 261 -14.43 4.40 14.79
C TYR A 261 -13.76 3.03 14.86
N ILE A 262 -13.50 2.56 16.09
CA ILE A 262 -12.88 1.26 16.31
C ILE A 262 -13.94 0.29 16.84
N PHE A 263 -14.11 -0.82 16.14
CA PHE A 263 -14.99 -1.91 16.59
C PHE A 263 -14.20 -3.20 16.86
N LYS A 264 -14.60 -3.95 17.89
CA LYS A 264 -13.99 -5.25 18.23
C LYS A 264 -14.73 -6.40 17.56
N ASN A 265 -16.05 -6.33 17.53
CA ASN A 265 -16.96 -7.28 16.90
C ASN A 265 -18.13 -6.52 16.27
N SER A 266 -18.97 -7.21 15.51
CA SER A 266 -20.12 -6.63 14.83
C SER A 266 -21.10 -5.94 15.78
N ASP A 267 -21.27 -6.43 17.02
CA ASP A 267 -22.18 -5.87 18.01
C ASP A 267 -21.74 -4.47 18.48
N CYS A 268 -20.46 -4.13 18.26
CA CYS A 268 -19.92 -2.82 18.58
C CYS A 268 -20.23 -1.73 17.53
N LEU A 269 -21.02 -2.02 16.48
CA LEU A 269 -21.44 -1.04 15.48
C LEU A 269 -22.71 -0.26 15.86
N ASN A 270 -23.17 -0.36 17.12
CA ASN A 270 -24.43 0.28 17.58
C ASN A 270 -24.42 1.80 17.40
N LYS A 271 -23.27 2.45 17.54
CA LYS A 271 -23.11 3.91 17.49
C LYS A 271 -22.55 4.41 16.16
N ILE A 272 -22.63 3.59 15.11
CA ILE A 272 -22.06 3.96 13.81
C ILE A 272 -22.78 5.17 13.22
N GLU A 273 -24.09 5.32 13.44
CA GLU A 273 -24.90 6.46 12.97
C GLU A 273 -24.42 7.76 13.62
N GLU A 274 -24.36 7.80 14.98
CA GLU A 274 -23.84 8.95 15.72
C GLU A 274 -22.42 9.32 15.27
N PHE A 275 -21.57 8.31 15.04
CA PHE A 275 -20.22 8.53 14.56
C PHE A 275 -20.20 9.15 13.16
N LEU A 276 -21.02 8.66 12.23
CA LEU A 276 -21.09 9.19 10.87
C LEU A 276 -21.63 10.63 10.85
N GLU A 277 -22.52 11.00 11.76
CA GLU A 277 -23.09 12.34 11.89
C GLU A 277 -22.16 13.32 12.62
N SER A 278 -21.25 12.84 13.47
CA SER A 278 -20.32 13.71 14.17
C SER A 278 -19.44 14.51 13.20
N GLU A 279 -19.02 15.70 13.60
CA GLU A 279 -18.12 16.53 12.79
C GLU A 279 -16.76 15.85 12.61
N TYR A 280 -16.19 15.92 11.38
CA TYR A 280 -14.81 15.52 11.12
C TYR A 280 -13.87 16.59 11.69
N ILE A 281 -12.87 16.18 12.46
CA ILE A 281 -11.89 17.08 13.04
C ILE A 281 -10.67 17.15 12.14
N ASP A 282 -10.36 18.33 11.64
CA ASP A 282 -9.16 18.57 10.84
C ASP A 282 -7.90 18.32 11.66
N LEU A 283 -6.97 17.57 11.10
CA LEU A 283 -5.69 17.26 11.72
C LEU A 283 -4.67 18.35 11.39
N ASP A 284 -3.67 18.48 12.28
CA ASP A 284 -2.51 19.34 12.02
C ASP A 284 -1.84 18.97 10.69
N GLU A 285 -1.49 20.00 9.92
CA GLU A 285 -0.84 19.83 8.62
C GLU A 285 0.49 19.07 8.71
N GLU A 286 1.23 19.21 9.81
CA GLU A 286 2.47 18.48 10.01
C GLU A 286 2.24 16.97 10.22
N ILE A 287 1.10 16.57 10.79
CA ILE A 287 0.69 15.17 10.88
C ILE A 287 0.43 14.63 9.48
N ASN A 288 -0.33 15.35 8.66
CA ASN A 288 -0.59 14.96 7.27
C ASN A 288 0.73 14.83 6.49
N LYS A 289 1.59 15.83 6.53
CA LYS A 289 2.90 15.81 5.87
C LYS A 289 3.78 14.64 6.31
N LYS A 290 3.67 14.21 7.57
CA LYS A 290 4.46 13.09 8.09
C LYS A 290 4.19 11.78 7.36
N TYR A 291 2.93 11.54 6.95
CA TYR A 291 2.51 10.31 6.28
C TYR A 291 2.47 10.41 4.75
N ASP A 292 2.72 11.61 4.22
CA ASP A 292 2.75 11.84 2.77
C ASP A 292 4.03 11.31 2.13
N ILE A 293 3.92 11.00 0.84
CA ILE A 293 4.98 10.44 0.01
C ILE A 293 6.28 11.26 0.09
N GLU A 294 6.20 12.60 0.13
CA GLU A 294 7.38 13.45 0.20
C GLU A 294 8.24 13.14 1.43
N LYS A 295 7.68 13.20 2.64
CA LYS A 295 8.43 12.89 3.87
C LYS A 295 8.74 11.41 4.02
N TRP A 296 7.87 10.54 3.50
CA TRP A 296 8.07 9.09 3.56
C TRP A 296 9.33 8.64 2.80
N VAL A 297 9.52 9.16 1.59
CA VAL A 297 10.69 8.85 0.76
C VAL A 297 12.00 9.18 1.46
N TYR A 298 12.08 10.34 2.11
CA TYR A 298 13.31 10.80 2.76
C TYR A 298 13.67 10.03 4.04
N ARG A 299 12.77 9.22 4.59
CA ARG A 299 13.09 8.37 5.76
C ARG A 299 14.08 7.26 5.44
N PHE A 300 14.19 6.85 4.19
CA PHE A 300 15.19 5.87 3.77
C PHE A 300 16.63 6.42 3.79
N PHE A 301 16.80 7.72 3.94
CA PHE A 301 18.11 8.40 3.90
C PHE A 301 18.61 8.87 5.27
N LYS A 302 17.87 8.54 6.31
CA LYS A 302 18.26 8.85 7.70
C LYS A 302 19.20 7.80 8.25
#